data_078b2d58594fbda769c83b58168625a7
#
_entry.id   078b2d58594fbda769c83b58168625a7
#
_cell.length_a   1.000
_cell.length_b   1.000
_cell.length_c   1.000
_cell.angle_alpha   90.00
_cell.angle_beta   90.00
_cell.angle_gamma   90.00
#
_symmetry.space_group_name_H-M   'P 1'
#
loop_
_entity.id
_entity.type
_entity.pdbx_description
1 polymer ?
#
loop_
_entity_poly.entity_id
_entity_poly.type
_entity_poly.pdbx_seq_one_letter_code
_entity_poly.pdbx_strand_id
1 'polypeptide(L)'
;MIDQIQAQPKASRIVAIIQGRMSSSRLPGKVLMDIGGEPMLLRVVRRVQKAKSIQDVWVATTDQASDDPLVDLCIESNLPCYRGSTFDVLDRFYQTARAAGADVVVRITADCPLIDPAVIDRTVNALFTTGADFTANRLPPPWKRTYPIGMDVEVCWFAGLERAWREAELPHEREHVMPFFYDAPGRFNIHVVNAEEDYGQLRWTVDTPEDLEVVRRIYSLLADTPD
;
A
#
# COMPACT_ATOMS: atom_id res chain seq x y z
N MET A 1 33.37 -32.89 16.97
CA MET A 1 32.55 -32.36 15.85
C MET A 1 31.32 -31.70 16.48
N ILE A 2 31.32 -30.39 16.56
CA ILE A 2 30.19 -29.62 17.12
C ILE A 2 29.35 -29.27 15.90
N ASP A 3 28.17 -29.90 15.80
CA ASP A 3 27.17 -29.57 14.78
C ASP A 3 26.80 -28.08 14.92
N GLN A 4 27.25 -27.29 13.97
CA GLN A 4 26.72 -25.96 13.77
C GLN A 4 25.28 -26.12 13.22
N ILE A 5 24.30 -26.01 14.11
CA ILE A 5 22.90 -25.78 13.71
C ILE A 5 22.89 -24.45 12.99
N GLN A 6 22.94 -24.48 11.66
CA GLN A 6 22.63 -23.30 10.85
C GLN A 6 21.19 -22.94 11.15
N ALA A 7 21.00 -21.83 11.88
CA ALA A 7 19.67 -21.24 12.04
C ALA A 7 19.12 -20.96 10.64
N GLN A 8 17.98 -21.58 10.29
CA GLN A 8 17.28 -21.23 9.07
C GLN A 8 16.97 -19.73 9.12
N PRO A 9 17.19 -18.97 8.04
CA PRO A 9 16.87 -17.58 8.01
C PRO A 9 15.37 -17.42 8.36
N LYS A 10 15.08 -16.65 9.41
CA LYS A 10 13.72 -16.35 9.81
C LYS A 10 13.00 -15.78 8.59
N ALA A 11 11.88 -16.40 8.20
CA ALA A 11 11.07 -15.89 7.10
C ALA A 11 10.71 -14.41 7.38
N SER A 12 11.00 -13.52 6.44
CA SER A 12 10.72 -12.10 6.58
C SER A 12 9.22 -11.88 6.73
N ARG A 13 8.81 -11.09 7.74
CA ARG A 13 7.42 -10.70 7.96
C ARG A 13 7.06 -9.56 7.01
N ILE A 14 6.21 -9.85 6.02
CA ILE A 14 5.77 -8.91 5.01
C ILE A 14 4.40 -8.39 5.39
N VAL A 15 4.32 -7.09 5.66
CA VAL A 15 3.09 -6.42 6.11
C VAL A 15 2.64 -5.40 5.07
N ALA A 16 1.39 -5.52 4.64
CA ALA A 16 0.75 -4.49 3.84
C ALA A 16 0.13 -3.43 4.75
N ILE A 17 0.45 -2.17 4.48
CA ILE A 17 -0.13 -1.01 5.16
C ILE A 17 -1.01 -0.27 4.17
N ILE A 18 -2.31 -0.26 4.44
CA ILE A 18 -3.31 0.45 3.65
C ILE A 18 -3.54 1.82 4.27
N GLN A 19 -3.14 2.85 3.54
CA GLN A 19 -3.32 4.24 3.95
C GLN A 19 -4.70 4.74 3.55
N GLY A 20 -5.49 5.21 4.52
CA GLY A 20 -6.81 5.80 4.28
C GLY A 20 -7.16 6.91 5.27
N ARG A 21 -8.01 7.85 4.87
CA ARG A 21 -8.60 8.88 5.75
C ARG A 21 -9.94 9.35 5.22
N MET A 22 -10.78 9.90 6.09
CA MET A 22 -12.10 10.43 5.72
C MET A 22 -12.01 11.75 4.95
N SER A 23 -10.96 12.55 5.19
CA SER A 23 -10.79 13.90 4.63
C SER A 23 -10.23 13.87 3.20
N SER A 24 -10.99 13.33 2.25
CA SER A 24 -10.68 13.47 0.81
C SER A 24 -11.29 14.78 0.30
N SER A 25 -10.52 15.61 -0.43
CA SER A 25 -11.01 16.91 -0.92
C SER A 25 -12.05 16.77 -2.03
N ARG A 26 -11.90 15.78 -2.92
CA ARG A 26 -12.78 15.57 -4.08
C ARG A 26 -13.99 14.68 -3.78
N LEU A 27 -13.85 13.73 -2.86
CA LEU A 27 -14.89 12.78 -2.47
C LEU A 27 -14.75 12.47 -0.97
N PRO A 28 -15.24 13.34 -0.07
CA PRO A 28 -15.15 13.13 1.37
C PRO A 28 -15.81 11.81 1.80
N GLY A 29 -15.16 11.08 2.71
CA GLY A 29 -15.67 9.80 3.21
C GLY A 29 -15.59 8.64 2.22
N LYS A 30 -14.92 8.80 1.09
CA LYS A 30 -14.86 7.78 0.03
C LYS A 30 -14.47 6.39 0.51
N VAL A 31 -13.59 6.30 1.52
CA VAL A 31 -13.10 5.03 2.06
C VAL A 31 -14.19 4.16 2.69
N LEU A 32 -15.31 4.77 3.12
CA LEU A 32 -16.49 4.09 3.67
C LEU A 32 -17.64 3.94 2.67
N MET A 33 -17.52 4.49 1.46
CA MET A 33 -18.58 4.38 0.46
C MET A 33 -18.74 2.95 -0.02
N ASP A 34 -20.00 2.54 -0.18
CA ASP A 34 -20.36 1.20 -0.64
C ASP A 34 -19.89 0.94 -2.08
N ILE A 35 -19.29 -0.21 -2.28
CA ILE A 35 -18.97 -0.81 -3.57
C ILE A 35 -19.46 -2.25 -3.58
N GLY A 36 -20.62 -2.47 -4.17
CA GLY A 36 -21.20 -3.80 -4.30
C GLY A 36 -21.52 -4.47 -2.95
N GLY A 37 -22.10 -3.72 -2.01
CA GLY A 37 -22.51 -4.21 -0.70
C GLY A 37 -21.44 -4.18 0.39
N GLU A 38 -20.29 -3.55 0.14
CA GLU A 38 -19.18 -3.48 1.11
C GLU A 38 -18.45 -2.14 1.02
N PRO A 39 -17.98 -1.55 2.16
CA PRO A 39 -17.15 -0.35 2.15
C PRO A 39 -15.89 -0.50 1.27
N MET A 40 -15.52 0.57 0.56
CA MET A 40 -14.36 0.58 -0.34
C MET A 40 -13.07 0.11 0.35
N LEU A 41 -12.83 0.54 1.59
CA LEU A 41 -11.66 0.09 2.36
C LEU A 41 -11.63 -1.44 2.49
N LEU A 42 -12.76 -2.08 2.80
CA LEU A 42 -12.82 -3.53 2.95
C LEU A 42 -12.60 -4.26 1.62
N ARG A 43 -13.05 -3.68 0.50
CA ARG A 43 -12.71 -4.21 -0.84
C ARG A 43 -11.20 -4.22 -1.06
N VAL A 44 -10.50 -3.14 -0.72
CA VAL A 44 -9.02 -3.08 -0.81
C VAL A 44 -8.40 -4.12 0.10
N VAL A 45 -8.82 -4.17 1.38
CA VAL A 45 -8.28 -5.12 2.37
C VAL A 45 -8.41 -6.57 1.89
N ARG A 46 -9.60 -6.98 1.44
CA ARG A 46 -9.83 -8.36 0.98
C ARG A 46 -8.96 -8.72 -0.22
N ARG A 47 -8.77 -7.79 -1.16
CA ARG A 47 -7.90 -8.02 -2.30
C ARG A 47 -6.44 -8.13 -1.90
N VAL A 48 -5.98 -7.28 -0.99
CA VAL A 48 -4.61 -7.34 -0.45
C VAL A 48 -4.37 -8.64 0.31
N GLN A 49 -5.35 -9.12 1.09
CA GLN A 49 -5.27 -10.39 1.82
C GLN A 49 -5.18 -11.63 0.92
N LYS A 50 -5.58 -11.53 -0.37
CA LYS A 50 -5.42 -12.63 -1.34
C LYS A 50 -4.01 -12.73 -1.92
N ALA A 51 -3.16 -11.73 -1.75
CA ALA A 51 -1.77 -11.79 -2.14
C ALA A 51 -1.02 -12.82 -1.27
N LYS A 52 -0.33 -13.76 -1.90
CA LYS A 52 0.32 -14.91 -1.23
C LYS A 52 1.54 -14.50 -0.43
N SER A 53 2.16 -13.39 -0.80
CA SER A 53 3.34 -12.83 -0.13
C SER A 53 3.01 -12.08 1.16
N ILE A 54 1.76 -11.67 1.37
CA ILE A 54 1.35 -10.85 2.52
C ILE A 54 0.99 -11.75 3.71
N GLN A 55 1.59 -11.49 4.88
CA GLN A 55 1.25 -12.17 6.13
C GLN A 55 0.23 -11.40 6.96
N ASP A 56 0.31 -10.06 6.96
CA ASP A 56 -0.59 -9.22 7.72
C ASP A 56 -1.00 -7.97 6.92
N VAL A 57 -2.22 -7.49 7.18
CA VAL A 57 -2.75 -6.24 6.62
C VAL A 57 -3.10 -5.30 7.75
N TRP A 58 -2.55 -4.10 7.73
CA TRP A 58 -2.80 -3.02 8.69
C TRP A 58 -3.40 -1.81 7.99
N VAL A 59 -4.27 -1.10 8.68
CA VAL A 59 -4.78 0.20 8.21
C VAL A 59 -4.03 1.31 8.94
N ALA A 60 -3.58 2.33 8.20
CA ALA A 60 -2.95 3.52 8.76
C ALA A 60 -3.82 4.76 8.49
N THR A 61 -4.40 5.34 9.54
CA THR A 61 -5.27 6.51 9.48
C THR A 61 -4.78 7.63 10.38
N THR A 62 -5.50 8.76 10.39
CA THR A 62 -5.07 9.93 11.19
C THR A 62 -5.60 9.86 12.63
N ASP A 63 -5.01 10.69 13.49
CA ASP A 63 -5.45 10.91 14.88
C ASP A 63 -6.65 11.88 14.99
N GLN A 64 -7.17 12.39 13.86
CA GLN A 64 -8.28 13.31 13.83
C GLN A 64 -9.61 12.60 14.13
N ALA A 65 -10.48 13.23 14.89
CA ALA A 65 -11.82 12.70 15.21
C ALA A 65 -12.69 12.43 13.95
N SER A 66 -12.41 13.12 12.85
CA SER A 66 -13.07 12.85 11.56
C SER A 66 -12.83 11.43 11.05
N ASP A 67 -11.75 10.77 11.49
CA ASP A 67 -11.39 9.41 11.07
C ASP A 67 -11.91 8.33 12.04
N ASP A 68 -12.63 8.71 13.12
CA ASP A 68 -13.23 7.75 14.06
C ASP A 68 -14.14 6.72 13.35
N PRO A 69 -15.01 7.08 12.38
CA PRO A 69 -15.82 6.09 11.67
C PRO A 69 -15.00 5.05 10.89
N LEU A 70 -13.81 5.43 10.39
CA LEU A 70 -12.89 4.48 9.74
C LEU A 70 -12.27 3.53 10.77
N VAL A 71 -11.94 4.04 11.95
CA VAL A 71 -11.42 3.21 13.06
C VAL A 71 -12.48 2.23 13.55
N ASP A 72 -13.74 2.69 13.70
CA ASP A 72 -14.86 1.85 14.09
C ASP A 72 -15.04 0.70 13.08
N LEU A 73 -15.00 0.98 11.77
CA LEU A 73 -15.03 -0.06 10.74
C LEU A 73 -13.87 -1.07 10.89
N CYS A 74 -12.67 -0.60 11.21
CA CYS A 74 -11.53 -1.50 11.44
C CYS A 74 -11.76 -2.40 12.65
N ILE A 75 -12.29 -1.87 13.76
CA ILE A 75 -12.61 -2.64 14.98
C ILE A 75 -13.66 -3.70 14.67
N GLU A 76 -14.78 -3.32 14.03
CA GLU A 76 -15.88 -4.23 13.65
C GLU A 76 -15.40 -5.36 12.72
N SER A 77 -14.41 -5.06 11.87
CA SER A 77 -13.83 -6.00 10.91
C SER A 77 -12.63 -6.78 11.44
N ASN A 78 -12.25 -6.62 12.71
CA ASN A 78 -11.03 -7.19 13.32
C ASN A 78 -9.75 -6.86 12.52
N LEU A 79 -9.66 -5.66 11.98
CA LEU A 79 -8.50 -5.16 11.25
C LEU A 79 -7.62 -4.35 12.18
N PRO A 80 -6.32 -4.64 12.30
CA PRO A 80 -5.40 -3.80 13.03
C PRO A 80 -5.31 -2.43 12.38
N CYS A 81 -5.46 -1.39 13.20
CA CYS A 81 -5.45 -0.01 12.76
C CYS A 81 -4.49 0.82 13.63
N TYR A 82 -3.65 1.63 12.98
CA TYR A 82 -2.78 2.60 13.66
C TYR A 82 -3.24 4.01 13.33
N ARG A 83 -3.31 4.86 14.36
CA ARG A 83 -3.62 6.29 14.22
C ARG A 83 -2.35 7.12 14.42
N GLY A 84 -2.11 8.07 13.53
CA GLY A 84 -0.93 8.94 13.64
C GLY A 84 -1.13 10.28 12.96
N SER A 85 -0.05 11.05 12.82
CA SER A 85 -0.07 12.41 12.30
C SER A 85 -0.80 12.52 10.96
N THR A 86 -1.60 13.58 10.81
CA THR A 86 -2.24 13.93 9.55
C THR A 86 -1.22 14.42 8.52
N PHE A 87 -0.21 15.16 8.96
CA PHE A 87 0.76 15.85 8.09
C PHE A 87 2.03 15.04 7.88
N ASP A 88 2.45 14.26 8.87
CA ASP A 88 3.62 13.39 8.78
C ASP A 88 3.19 11.96 8.47
N VAL A 89 2.93 11.70 7.19
CA VAL A 89 2.48 10.39 6.73
C VAL A 89 3.60 9.36 6.83
N LEU A 90 4.86 9.79 6.63
CA LEU A 90 6.03 8.91 6.77
C LEU A 90 6.18 8.41 8.21
N ASP A 91 6.01 9.29 9.22
CA ASP A 91 6.00 8.85 10.63
C ASP A 91 4.87 7.86 10.89
N ARG A 92 3.67 8.13 10.40
CA ARG A 92 2.52 7.23 10.54
C ARG A 92 2.82 5.84 9.94
N PHE A 93 3.44 5.77 8.76
CA PHE A 93 3.87 4.52 8.15
C PHE A 93 4.94 3.79 8.97
N TYR A 94 5.96 4.52 9.40
CA TYR A 94 7.02 3.96 10.24
C TYR A 94 6.48 3.37 11.54
N GLN A 95 5.64 4.11 12.26
CA GLN A 95 5.06 3.64 13.52
C GLN A 95 4.12 2.45 13.30
N THR A 96 3.34 2.45 12.22
CA THR A 96 2.49 1.31 11.86
C THR A 96 3.34 0.07 11.57
N ALA A 97 4.38 0.19 10.75
CA ALA A 97 5.27 -0.91 10.40
C ALA A 97 6.00 -1.47 11.64
N ARG A 98 6.45 -0.58 12.53
CA ARG A 98 7.08 -0.94 13.81
C ARG A 98 6.10 -1.68 14.72
N ALA A 99 4.87 -1.20 14.87
CA ALA A 99 3.83 -1.85 15.69
C ALA A 99 3.46 -3.23 15.13
N ALA A 100 3.44 -3.38 13.81
CA ALA A 100 3.20 -4.65 13.14
C ALA A 100 4.39 -5.61 13.19
N GLY A 101 5.58 -5.16 13.59
CA GLY A 101 6.81 -5.96 13.55
C GLY A 101 7.21 -6.38 12.14
N ALA A 102 7.03 -5.49 11.17
CA ALA A 102 7.32 -5.74 9.76
C ALA A 102 8.83 -5.81 9.50
N ASP A 103 9.28 -6.78 8.70
CA ASP A 103 10.61 -6.79 8.08
C ASP A 103 10.56 -6.15 6.68
N VAL A 104 9.44 -6.32 5.98
CA VAL A 104 9.13 -5.73 4.67
C VAL A 104 7.78 -5.04 4.74
N VAL A 105 7.73 -3.83 4.19
CA VAL A 105 6.52 -2.99 4.16
C VAL A 105 6.02 -2.86 2.73
N VAL A 106 4.73 -3.15 2.53
CA VAL A 106 4.02 -2.93 1.27
C VAL A 106 3.04 -1.78 1.47
N ARG A 107 3.22 -0.70 0.73
CA ARG A 107 2.32 0.47 0.76
C ARG A 107 1.23 0.35 -0.28
N ILE A 108 -0.02 0.44 0.18
CA ILE A 108 -1.23 0.49 -0.64
C ILE A 108 -2.07 1.68 -0.21
N THR A 109 -2.84 2.27 -1.12
CA THR A 109 -3.78 3.35 -0.80
C THR A 109 -5.22 2.84 -0.81
N ALA A 110 -6.04 3.32 0.12
CA ALA A 110 -7.41 2.85 0.35
C ALA A 110 -8.40 3.20 -0.78
N ASP A 111 -7.97 3.97 -1.77
CA ASP A 111 -8.75 4.36 -2.94
C ASP A 111 -8.49 3.48 -4.18
N CYS A 112 -7.84 2.35 -4.00
CA CYS A 112 -7.49 1.40 -5.05
C CYS A 112 -8.29 0.08 -4.93
N PRO A 113 -9.64 0.09 -5.02
CA PRO A 113 -10.46 -1.10 -4.76
C PRO A 113 -10.32 -2.22 -5.81
N LEU A 114 -9.63 -1.97 -6.90
CA LEU A 114 -9.32 -2.96 -7.94
C LEU A 114 -7.86 -3.41 -7.90
N ILE A 115 -7.14 -3.15 -6.81
CA ILE A 115 -5.74 -3.61 -6.66
C ILE A 115 -5.64 -5.13 -6.91
N ASP A 116 -4.64 -5.55 -7.69
CA ASP A 116 -4.49 -6.96 -8.06
C ASP A 116 -3.50 -7.67 -7.13
N PRO A 117 -3.93 -8.76 -6.46
CA PRO A 117 -3.05 -9.57 -5.63
C PRO A 117 -1.79 -10.08 -6.35
N ALA A 118 -1.91 -10.42 -7.64
CA ALA A 118 -0.76 -10.89 -8.42
C ALA A 118 0.26 -9.78 -8.69
N VAL A 119 -0.20 -8.53 -8.83
CA VAL A 119 0.70 -7.36 -8.94
C VAL A 119 1.43 -7.11 -7.62
N ILE A 120 0.75 -7.27 -6.48
CA ILE A 120 1.38 -7.20 -5.15
C ILE A 120 2.47 -8.26 -5.05
N ASP A 121 2.13 -9.52 -5.30
CA ASP A 121 3.09 -10.63 -5.24
C ASP A 121 4.29 -10.43 -6.15
N ARG A 122 4.07 -9.95 -7.39
CA ARG A 122 5.13 -9.66 -8.35
C ARG A 122 6.08 -8.58 -7.84
N THR A 123 5.53 -7.51 -7.26
CA THR A 123 6.32 -6.38 -6.73
C THR A 123 7.11 -6.77 -5.49
N VAL A 124 6.50 -7.56 -4.59
CA VAL A 124 7.19 -8.13 -3.42
C VAL A 124 8.31 -9.08 -3.85
N ASN A 125 8.02 -10.01 -4.76
CA ASN A 125 9.04 -10.97 -5.24
C ASN A 125 10.23 -10.27 -5.90
N ALA A 126 10.00 -9.15 -6.60
CA ALA A 126 11.06 -8.36 -7.20
C ALA A 126 12.05 -7.83 -6.16
N LEU A 127 11.60 -7.44 -4.94
CA LEU A 127 12.48 -7.00 -3.86
C LEU A 127 13.52 -8.07 -3.51
N PHE A 128 13.09 -9.31 -3.40
CA PHE A 128 13.95 -10.43 -3.02
C PHE A 128 14.84 -10.90 -4.17
N THR A 129 14.30 -10.98 -5.38
CA THR A 129 15.02 -11.56 -6.53
C THR A 129 16.05 -10.63 -7.14
N THR A 130 15.85 -9.31 -7.03
CA THR A 130 16.79 -8.31 -7.58
C THR A 130 17.79 -7.80 -6.54
N GLY A 131 17.57 -8.07 -5.25
CA GLY A 131 18.35 -7.50 -4.16
C GLY A 131 18.18 -5.98 -4.03
N ALA A 132 17.05 -5.43 -4.48
CA ALA A 132 16.75 -4.02 -4.36
C ALA A 132 16.43 -3.63 -2.90
N ASP A 133 16.64 -2.35 -2.58
CA ASP A 133 16.21 -1.76 -1.30
C ASP A 133 14.73 -1.34 -1.34
N PHE A 134 14.26 -1.02 -2.55
CA PHE A 134 12.92 -0.55 -2.83
C PHE A 134 12.44 -1.04 -4.19
N THR A 135 11.21 -1.53 -4.27
CA THR A 135 10.56 -1.90 -5.53
C THR A 135 9.20 -1.24 -5.64
N ALA A 136 8.82 -0.87 -6.85
CA ALA A 136 7.51 -0.31 -7.14
C ALA A 136 7.08 -0.66 -8.56
N ASN A 137 5.78 -0.73 -8.81
CA ASN A 137 5.26 -0.88 -10.17
C ASN A 137 4.92 0.48 -10.82
N ARG A 138 5.17 1.58 -10.08
CA ARG A 138 5.00 2.96 -10.56
C ARG A 138 5.94 3.89 -9.80
N LEU A 139 6.64 4.73 -10.53
CA LEU A 139 7.37 5.90 -10.01
C LEU A 139 6.98 7.16 -10.79
N PRO A 140 7.22 8.38 -10.26
CA PRO A 140 7.00 9.62 -11.02
C PRO A 140 7.95 9.71 -12.22
N PRO A 141 7.71 10.62 -13.18
CA PRO A 141 8.64 10.86 -14.28
C PRO A 141 10.09 11.03 -13.77
N PRO A 142 11.10 10.50 -14.49
CA PRO A 142 11.04 10.06 -15.89
C PRO A 142 10.60 8.60 -16.11
N TRP A 143 10.26 7.83 -15.07
CA TRP A 143 9.82 6.45 -15.24
C TRP A 143 8.44 6.37 -15.92
N LYS A 144 8.33 5.43 -16.87
CA LYS A 144 7.07 5.18 -17.56
C LYS A 144 6.16 4.34 -16.67
N ARG A 145 4.87 4.73 -16.59
CA ARG A 145 3.83 3.90 -15.98
C ARG A 145 3.35 2.87 -17.00
N THR A 146 3.30 1.60 -16.62
CA THR A 146 2.76 0.51 -17.45
C THR A 146 1.52 -0.15 -16.83
N TYR A 147 1.32 -0.01 -15.52
CA TYR A 147 0.11 -0.46 -14.82
C TYR A 147 -0.95 0.65 -14.75
N PRO A 148 -2.26 0.29 -14.72
CA PRO A 148 -3.32 1.26 -14.49
C PRO A 148 -3.12 2.10 -13.23
N ILE A 149 -3.60 3.34 -13.26
CA ILE A 149 -3.71 4.17 -12.05
C ILE A 149 -4.71 3.49 -11.10
N GLY A 150 -4.30 3.20 -9.86
CA GLY A 150 -5.10 2.43 -8.90
C GLY A 150 -4.65 0.98 -8.73
N MET A 151 -3.53 0.60 -9.38
CA MET A 151 -2.81 -0.64 -9.11
C MET A 151 -1.42 -0.38 -8.52
N ASP A 152 -1.22 0.77 -7.89
CA ASP A 152 0.09 1.18 -7.39
C ASP A 152 0.49 0.37 -6.15
N VAL A 153 1.67 -0.24 -6.21
CA VAL A 153 2.29 -1.02 -5.15
C VAL A 153 3.71 -0.54 -4.96
N GLU A 154 4.06 -0.21 -3.72
CA GLU A 154 5.41 0.20 -3.34
C GLU A 154 5.89 -0.69 -2.18
N VAL A 155 7.10 -1.23 -2.29
CA VAL A 155 7.65 -2.20 -1.34
C VAL A 155 9.05 -1.81 -0.93
N CYS A 156 9.32 -1.82 0.36
CA CYS A 156 10.66 -1.55 0.90
C CYS A 156 10.98 -2.43 2.11
N TRP A 157 12.25 -2.58 2.40
CA TRP A 157 12.70 -3.11 3.68
C TRP A 157 12.36 -2.13 4.81
N PHE A 158 11.98 -2.65 5.98
CA PHE A 158 11.71 -1.82 7.16
C PHE A 158 12.93 -0.95 7.54
N ALA A 159 14.14 -1.47 7.42
CA ALA A 159 15.36 -0.70 7.66
C ALA A 159 15.48 0.52 6.73
N GLY A 160 15.06 0.39 5.46
CA GLY A 160 15.00 1.51 4.51
C GLY A 160 13.95 2.56 4.91
N LEU A 161 12.76 2.11 5.34
CA LEU A 161 11.71 2.99 5.85
C LEU A 161 12.15 3.72 7.14
N GLU A 162 12.83 3.02 8.05
CA GLU A 162 13.39 3.62 9.26
C GLU A 162 14.45 4.68 8.94
N ARG A 163 15.31 4.40 7.96
CA ARG A 163 16.28 5.38 7.48
C ARG A 163 15.58 6.61 6.87
N ALA A 164 14.56 6.39 6.03
CA ALA A 164 13.76 7.49 5.48
C ALA A 164 13.11 8.32 6.61
N TRP A 165 12.53 7.67 7.61
CA TRP A 165 11.91 8.33 8.76
C TRP A 165 12.89 9.21 9.55
N ARG A 166 14.15 8.76 9.71
CA ARG A 166 15.19 9.50 10.45
C ARG A 166 15.80 10.64 9.65
N GLU A 167 15.95 10.48 8.34
CA GLU A 167 16.75 11.35 7.50
C GLU A 167 15.92 12.26 6.58
N ALA A 168 14.63 11.99 6.34
CA ALA A 168 13.78 12.80 5.49
C ALA A 168 13.45 14.14 6.15
N GLU A 169 13.87 15.23 5.51
CA GLU A 169 13.69 16.61 5.99
C GLU A 169 12.70 17.40 5.12
N LEU A 170 12.51 16.99 3.85
CA LEU A 170 11.67 17.72 2.92
C LEU A 170 10.18 17.43 3.15
N PRO A 171 9.30 18.45 3.13
CA PRO A 171 7.87 18.26 3.38
C PRO A 171 7.22 17.19 2.51
N HIS A 172 7.56 17.12 1.21
CA HIS A 172 6.99 16.12 0.30
C HIS A 172 7.46 14.68 0.60
N GLU A 173 8.68 14.50 1.14
CA GLU A 173 9.16 13.19 1.59
C GLU A 173 8.35 12.71 2.80
N ARG A 174 8.02 13.63 3.72
CA ARG A 174 7.19 13.33 4.90
C ARG A 174 5.73 13.07 4.53
N GLU A 175 5.18 13.78 3.54
CA GLU A 175 3.79 13.65 3.10
C GLU A 175 3.55 12.41 2.22
N HIS A 176 4.48 12.11 1.29
CA HIS A 176 4.26 11.06 0.29
C HIS A 176 4.93 9.72 0.61
N VAL A 177 5.67 9.62 1.71
CA VAL A 177 6.31 8.42 2.29
C VAL A 177 7.52 7.92 1.49
N MET A 178 7.38 7.64 0.20
CA MET A 178 8.40 6.97 -0.61
C MET A 178 9.37 7.87 -1.41
N PRO A 179 9.16 9.21 -1.56
CA PRO A 179 10.09 10.07 -2.30
C PRO A 179 11.53 9.98 -1.81
N PHE A 180 11.75 9.80 -0.50
CA PHE A 180 13.10 9.64 0.05
C PHE A 180 13.86 8.47 -0.60
N PHE A 181 13.19 7.43 -1.08
CA PHE A 181 13.84 6.31 -1.73
C PHE A 181 14.34 6.64 -3.13
N TYR A 182 13.61 7.47 -3.91
CA TYR A 182 13.85 7.66 -5.34
C TYR A 182 14.27 9.09 -5.77
N ASP A 183 14.12 10.10 -4.92
CA ASP A 183 14.44 11.49 -5.30
C ASP A 183 15.94 11.77 -5.36
N ALA A 184 16.78 11.00 -4.67
CA ALA A 184 18.22 11.12 -4.73
C ALA A 184 18.85 9.91 -5.43
N PRO A 185 19.38 10.06 -6.65
CA PRO A 185 20.02 8.98 -7.37
C PRO A 185 21.15 8.31 -6.56
N GLY A 186 21.14 6.98 -6.50
CA GLY A 186 22.17 6.20 -5.80
C GLY A 186 22.03 6.13 -4.28
N ARG A 187 21.00 6.75 -3.68
CA ARG A 187 20.71 6.61 -2.24
C ARG A 187 20.27 5.20 -1.88
N PHE A 188 19.47 4.59 -2.75
CA PHE A 188 18.96 3.22 -2.65
C PHE A 188 19.05 2.52 -4.01
N ASN A 189 19.14 1.20 -3.98
CA ASN A 189 18.98 0.36 -5.15
C ASN A 189 17.48 0.16 -5.43
N ILE A 190 17.00 0.69 -6.56
CA ILE A 190 15.58 0.72 -6.93
C ILE A 190 15.33 -0.23 -8.09
N HIS A 191 14.26 -1.01 -8.03
CA HIS A 191 13.78 -1.78 -9.15
C HIS A 191 12.31 -1.45 -9.48
N VAL A 192 12.03 -1.16 -10.76
CA VAL A 192 10.69 -0.85 -11.25
C VAL A 192 10.11 -2.06 -11.97
N VAL A 193 8.97 -2.55 -11.46
CA VAL A 193 8.23 -3.66 -12.03
C VAL A 193 7.28 -3.16 -13.11
N ASN A 194 7.50 -3.57 -14.36
CA ASN A 194 6.66 -3.20 -15.47
C ASN A 194 5.68 -4.33 -15.83
N ALA A 195 4.50 -3.97 -16.35
CA ALA A 195 3.60 -4.90 -16.99
C ALA A 195 4.16 -5.31 -18.37
N GLU A 196 3.77 -6.49 -18.85
CA GLU A 196 4.15 -6.97 -20.19
C GLU A 196 3.56 -6.09 -21.28
N GLU A 197 2.32 -5.65 -21.09
CA GLU A 197 1.61 -4.69 -21.94
C GLU A 197 1.42 -3.36 -21.22
N ASP A 198 1.31 -2.26 -21.97
CA ASP A 198 1.14 -0.92 -21.44
C ASP A 198 -0.33 -0.57 -21.21
N TYR A 199 -0.75 -0.62 -19.96
CA TYR A 199 -2.07 -0.20 -19.48
C TYR A 199 -2.02 1.12 -18.68
N GLY A 200 -0.91 1.85 -18.72
CA GLY A 200 -0.68 3.04 -17.90
C GLY A 200 -1.66 4.19 -18.12
N GLN A 201 -2.39 4.21 -19.24
CA GLN A 201 -3.45 5.17 -19.53
C GLN A 201 -4.80 4.84 -18.86
N LEU A 202 -4.97 3.62 -18.34
CA LEU A 202 -6.21 3.23 -17.67
C LEU A 202 -6.23 3.78 -16.25
N ARG A 203 -7.46 4.06 -15.75
CA ARG A 203 -7.66 4.62 -14.41
C ARG A 203 -8.71 3.82 -13.64
N TRP A 204 -8.30 3.21 -12.52
CA TRP A 204 -9.10 2.34 -11.68
C TRP A 204 -9.06 2.74 -10.19
N THR A 205 -8.51 3.91 -9.87
CA THR A 205 -8.60 4.52 -8.53
C THR A 205 -9.90 5.29 -8.37
N VAL A 206 -10.35 5.48 -7.15
CA VAL A 206 -11.56 6.26 -6.83
C VAL A 206 -11.15 7.58 -6.20
N ASP A 207 -11.26 8.67 -6.96
CA ASP A 207 -11.01 10.01 -6.47
C ASP A 207 -12.22 10.94 -6.60
N THR A 208 -13.11 10.66 -7.55
CA THR A 208 -14.29 11.44 -7.87
C THR A 208 -15.55 10.57 -7.81
N PRO A 209 -16.76 11.15 -7.80
CA PRO A 209 -18.00 10.39 -7.92
C PRO A 209 -18.07 9.54 -9.18
N GLU A 210 -17.54 10.04 -10.30
CA GLU A 210 -17.51 9.33 -11.58
C GLU A 210 -16.60 8.09 -11.51
N ASP A 211 -15.42 8.21 -10.86
CA ASP A 211 -14.55 7.06 -10.61
C ASP A 211 -15.29 5.98 -9.79
N LEU A 212 -16.04 6.39 -8.76
CA LEU A 212 -16.81 5.50 -7.91
C LEU A 212 -17.87 4.72 -8.71
N GLU A 213 -18.60 5.41 -9.59
CA GLU A 213 -19.61 4.77 -10.44
C GLU A 213 -18.98 3.77 -11.41
N VAL A 214 -17.83 4.08 -12.00
CA VAL A 214 -17.09 3.13 -12.86
C VAL A 214 -16.73 1.87 -12.07
N VAL A 215 -16.18 2.04 -10.86
CA VAL A 215 -15.77 0.89 -10.04
C VAL A 215 -16.99 0.07 -9.57
N ARG A 216 -18.09 0.72 -9.15
CA ARG A 216 -19.35 0.04 -8.82
C ARG A 216 -19.87 -0.80 -9.98
N ARG A 217 -19.82 -0.25 -11.20
CA ARG A 217 -20.23 -0.98 -12.41
C ARG A 217 -19.33 -2.18 -12.66
N ILE A 218 -18.01 -2.04 -12.48
CA ILE A 218 -17.08 -3.18 -12.63
C ILE A 218 -17.44 -4.26 -11.60
N TYR A 219 -17.63 -3.93 -10.33
CA TYR A 219 -18.00 -4.90 -9.30
C TYR A 219 -19.35 -5.57 -9.58
N SER A 220 -20.34 -4.83 -10.13
CA SER A 220 -21.62 -5.41 -10.49
C SER A 220 -21.53 -6.40 -11.67
N LEU A 221 -20.63 -6.16 -12.61
CA LEU A 221 -20.40 -7.07 -13.75
C LEU A 221 -19.60 -8.32 -13.35
N LEU A 222 -18.80 -8.22 -12.30
CA LEU A 222 -18.00 -9.32 -11.79
C LEU A 222 -18.66 -10.07 -10.60
N ALA A 223 -19.86 -9.65 -10.20
CA ALA A 223 -20.55 -10.23 -9.02
C ALA A 223 -20.73 -11.75 -9.11
N ASP A 224 -20.88 -12.27 -10.32
CA ASP A 224 -21.04 -13.71 -10.59
C ASP A 224 -19.71 -14.41 -10.92
N THR A 225 -18.60 -13.68 -10.89
CA THR A 225 -17.27 -14.24 -11.15
C THR A 225 -16.61 -14.58 -9.82
N PRO A 226 -16.12 -15.80 -9.60
CA PRO A 226 -15.36 -16.10 -8.39
C PRO A 226 -14.16 -15.15 -8.28
N ASP A 227 -14.03 -14.55 -7.13
CA ASP A 227 -12.89 -13.69 -6.78
C ASP A 227 -11.55 -14.44 -6.81
#